data_ad1958bf71675b0bf98c9965ea76f368
#
_entry.id   ad1958bf71675b0bf98c9965ea76f368
#
_cell.length_a   1.000
_cell.length_b   1.000
_cell.length_c   1.000
_cell.angle_alpha   90.00
_cell.angle_beta   90.00
_cell.angle_gamma   90.00
#
_symmetry.space_group_name_H-M   'P 1'
#
loop_
_entity.id
_entity.type
_entity.pdbx_description
1 polymer ?
#
loop_
_entity_poly.entity_id
_entity_poly.type
_entity_poly.pdbx_seq_one_letter_code
_entity_poly.pdbx_strand_id
1 'polypeptide(L)'
;MNKNERDNIIKRYNARFQRYGYSPKTLGWDKKRHNIRFHILTSQWNLSGCSILDFGCGFGDMFGYLKKKGIDCKYYGVDINKSLVEQGKKVYPGANLETVDLFNNHNDLTFDYIFSSGVHNLHLGNNIDFIKDSFNLFNLVSTKGFAINF
;
A
#
# COMPACT_ATOMS: atom_id res chain seq x y z
N MET A 1 8.96 -4.89 -12.37
CA MET A 1 8.67 -6.25 -11.82
C MET A 1 8.07 -7.11 -12.93
N ASN A 2 8.65 -8.28 -13.21
CA ASN A 2 8.13 -9.18 -14.23
C ASN A 2 6.97 -10.06 -13.70
N LYS A 3 6.31 -10.79 -14.60
CA LYS A 3 5.15 -11.64 -14.25
C LYS A 3 5.49 -12.71 -13.20
N ASN A 4 6.63 -13.39 -13.35
CA ASN A 4 7.03 -14.46 -12.43
C ASN A 4 7.29 -13.93 -11.02
N GLU A 5 7.94 -12.77 -10.90
CA GLU A 5 8.18 -12.10 -9.61
C GLU A 5 6.86 -11.74 -8.93
N ARG A 6 5.92 -11.17 -9.69
CA ARG A 6 4.59 -10.83 -9.19
C ARG A 6 3.84 -12.06 -8.69
N ASP A 7 3.81 -13.14 -9.48
CA ASP A 7 3.11 -14.37 -9.12
C ASP A 7 3.74 -15.01 -7.86
N ASN A 8 5.06 -14.97 -7.72
CA ASN A 8 5.76 -15.43 -6.52
C ASN A 8 5.43 -14.60 -5.28
N ILE A 9 5.33 -13.28 -5.41
CA ILE A 9 4.91 -12.39 -4.32
C ILE A 9 3.49 -12.72 -3.88
N ILE A 10 2.55 -12.83 -4.82
CA ILE A 10 1.15 -13.20 -4.53
C ILE A 10 1.10 -14.54 -3.82
N LYS A 11 1.79 -15.56 -4.32
CA LYS A 11 1.87 -16.90 -3.70
C LYS A 11 2.42 -16.85 -2.27
N ARG A 12 3.49 -16.09 -2.05
CA ARG A 12 4.11 -15.90 -0.72
C ARG A 12 3.12 -15.31 0.27
N TYR A 13 2.43 -14.21 -0.10
CA TYR A 13 1.49 -13.56 0.79
C TYR A 13 0.23 -14.36 1.00
N ASN A 14 -0.26 -15.11 0.00
CA ASN A 14 -1.37 -16.05 0.17
C ASN A 14 -1.03 -17.15 1.18
N ALA A 15 0.16 -17.75 1.10
CA ALA A 15 0.61 -18.76 2.07
C ALA A 15 0.70 -18.18 3.50
N ARG A 16 1.19 -16.94 3.64
CA ARG A 16 1.22 -16.25 4.94
C ARG A 16 -0.19 -15.94 5.44
N PHE A 17 -1.09 -15.52 4.56
CA PHE A 17 -2.49 -15.25 4.92
C PHE A 17 -3.21 -16.52 5.37
N GLN A 18 -3.01 -17.65 4.71
CA GLN A 18 -3.52 -18.94 5.15
C GLN A 18 -3.01 -19.33 6.55
N ARG A 19 -1.72 -19.02 6.85
CA ARG A 19 -1.10 -19.38 8.12
C ARG A 19 -1.49 -18.46 9.29
N TYR A 20 -1.61 -17.15 9.05
CA TYR A 20 -1.72 -16.13 10.10
C TYR A 20 -3.03 -15.36 10.08
N GLY A 21 -3.87 -15.55 9.06
CA GLY A 21 -5.11 -14.80 8.88
C GLY A 21 -4.89 -13.29 8.75
N TYR A 22 -5.89 -12.51 9.13
CA TYR A 22 -5.75 -11.05 9.26
C TYR A 22 -4.84 -10.73 10.46
N SER A 23 -3.60 -10.43 10.14
CA SER A 23 -2.56 -10.15 11.14
C SER A 23 -1.40 -9.37 10.54
N PRO A 24 -0.74 -8.46 11.30
CA PRO A 24 0.52 -7.84 10.89
C PRO A 24 1.58 -8.85 10.43
N LYS A 25 1.62 -10.04 11.03
CA LYS A 25 2.55 -11.11 10.64
C LYS A 25 2.35 -11.55 9.19
N THR A 26 1.15 -11.52 8.67
CA THR A 26 0.86 -11.82 7.25
C THR A 26 1.62 -10.87 6.33
N LEU A 27 1.65 -9.60 6.66
CA LEU A 27 2.36 -8.56 5.93
C LEU A 27 3.86 -8.48 6.27
N GLY A 28 4.36 -9.32 7.16
CA GLY A 28 5.78 -9.35 7.56
C GLY A 28 6.14 -8.39 8.68
N TRP A 29 5.17 -7.82 9.38
CA TRP A 29 5.39 -6.84 10.43
C TRP A 29 5.24 -7.41 11.83
N ASP A 30 6.01 -6.83 12.78
CA ASP A 30 5.77 -6.99 14.20
C ASP A 30 4.55 -6.15 14.62
N LYS A 31 3.70 -6.70 15.48
CA LYS A 31 2.52 -6.02 16.01
C LYS A 31 2.84 -4.67 16.65
N LYS A 32 3.99 -4.54 17.33
CA LYS A 32 4.42 -3.28 17.99
C LYS A 32 4.82 -2.19 16.99
N ARG A 33 5.35 -2.56 15.82
CA ARG A 33 5.87 -1.64 14.80
C ARG A 33 4.85 -1.32 13.70
N HIS A 34 3.70 -1.97 13.73
CA HIS A 34 2.73 -1.88 12.65
C HIS A 34 2.25 -0.44 12.41
N ASN A 35 1.89 0.29 13.44
CA ASN A 35 1.38 1.66 13.32
C ASN A 35 2.47 2.74 13.25
N ILE A 36 3.67 2.48 13.76
CA ILE A 36 4.74 3.50 13.77
C ILE A 36 5.19 3.87 12.36
N ARG A 37 5.19 2.91 11.44
CA ARG A 37 5.52 3.14 10.03
C ARG A 37 4.53 4.07 9.35
N PHE A 38 3.24 3.95 9.64
CA PHE A 38 2.22 4.86 9.11
C PHE A 38 2.38 6.26 9.70
N HIS A 39 2.69 6.35 11.01
CA HIS A 39 2.99 7.63 11.63
C HIS A 39 4.16 8.33 10.95
N ILE A 40 5.27 7.64 10.75
CA ILE A 40 6.47 8.20 10.10
C ILE A 40 6.14 8.67 8.68
N LEU A 41 5.39 7.89 7.89
CA LEU A 41 5.03 8.25 6.52
C LEU A 41 4.12 9.48 6.45
N THR A 42 3.18 9.62 7.39
CA THR A 42 2.07 10.57 7.26
C THR A 42 2.22 11.83 8.12
N SER A 43 3.05 11.82 9.16
CA SER A 43 3.14 12.91 10.15
C SER A 43 3.72 14.22 9.62
N GLN A 44 4.41 14.19 8.49
CA GLN A 44 5.01 15.37 7.86
C GLN A 44 4.01 16.21 7.04
N TRP A 45 2.78 15.73 6.89
CA TRP A 45 1.81 16.26 5.94
C TRP A 45 0.49 16.61 6.61
N ASN A 46 -0.14 17.71 6.17
CA ASN A 46 -1.54 17.95 6.48
C ASN A 46 -2.39 17.21 5.43
N LEU A 47 -2.98 16.10 5.84
CA LEU A 47 -3.72 15.20 4.95
C LEU A 47 -5.23 15.46 4.93
N SER A 48 -5.75 16.37 5.77
CA SER A 48 -7.18 16.68 5.82
C SER A 48 -7.69 17.19 4.47
N GLY A 49 -8.74 16.56 3.96
CA GLY A 49 -9.35 16.88 2.66
C GLY A 49 -8.56 16.41 1.44
N CYS A 50 -7.36 15.84 1.62
CA CYS A 50 -6.52 15.38 0.53
C CYS A 50 -6.95 14.02 -0.01
N SER A 51 -6.63 13.77 -1.29
CA SER A 51 -6.68 12.45 -1.90
C SER A 51 -5.37 11.69 -1.66
N ILE A 52 -5.49 10.45 -1.19
CA ILE A 52 -4.35 9.62 -0.80
C ILE A 52 -4.41 8.28 -1.53
N LEU A 53 -3.30 7.93 -2.16
CA LEU A 53 -3.05 6.58 -2.66
C LEU A 53 -2.17 5.81 -1.67
N ASP A 54 -2.63 4.67 -1.20
CA ASP A 54 -1.84 3.67 -0.46
C ASP A 54 -1.41 2.57 -1.42
N PHE A 55 -0.16 2.66 -1.89
CA PHE A 55 0.41 1.74 -2.86
C PHE A 55 0.97 0.49 -2.19
N GLY A 56 0.41 -0.67 -2.51
CA GLY A 56 0.69 -1.92 -1.81
C GLY A 56 0.01 -1.97 -0.44
N CYS A 57 -1.28 -1.61 -0.41
CA CYS A 57 -2.05 -1.41 0.82
C CYS A 57 -2.25 -2.67 1.68
N GLY A 58 -2.05 -3.87 1.12
CA GLY A 58 -2.33 -5.12 1.79
C GLY A 58 -3.81 -5.22 2.23
N PHE A 59 -4.05 -5.20 3.53
CA PHE A 59 -5.40 -5.18 4.10
C PHE A 59 -6.03 -3.77 4.19
N GLY A 60 -5.31 -2.70 3.83
CA GLY A 60 -5.77 -1.32 4.03
C GLY A 60 -5.62 -0.80 5.46
N ASP A 61 -4.69 -1.34 6.23
CA ASP A 61 -4.49 -0.97 7.64
C ASP A 61 -4.13 0.53 7.82
N MET A 62 -3.56 1.17 6.81
CA MET A 62 -3.32 2.62 6.82
C MET A 62 -4.64 3.40 6.88
N PHE A 63 -5.70 2.95 6.20
CA PHE A 63 -7.02 3.56 6.33
C PHE A 63 -7.52 3.54 7.78
N GLY A 64 -7.43 2.37 8.43
CA GLY A 64 -7.80 2.24 9.84
C GLY A 64 -6.98 3.15 10.76
N TYR A 65 -5.69 3.28 10.48
CA TYR A 65 -4.80 4.21 11.19
C TYR A 65 -5.22 5.67 11.02
N LEU A 66 -5.48 6.13 9.79
CA LEU A 66 -5.91 7.50 9.48
C LEU A 66 -7.25 7.85 10.14
N LYS A 67 -8.22 6.94 10.07
CA LYS A 67 -9.53 7.10 10.75
C LYS A 67 -9.37 7.21 12.26
N LYS A 68 -8.54 6.37 12.88
CA LYS A 68 -8.26 6.43 14.33
C LYS A 68 -7.60 7.75 14.74
N LYS A 69 -6.83 8.38 13.85
CA LYS A 69 -6.22 9.70 14.05
C LYS A 69 -7.17 10.87 13.79
N GLY A 70 -8.40 10.60 13.35
CA GLY A 70 -9.35 11.66 13.00
C GLY A 70 -9.00 12.40 11.71
N ILE A 71 -8.18 11.80 10.85
CA ILE A 71 -7.79 12.39 9.58
C ILE A 71 -8.86 12.06 8.54
N ASP A 72 -9.58 13.07 8.10
CA ASP A 72 -10.55 12.94 7.02
C ASP A 72 -9.88 13.19 5.67
N CYS A 73 -9.78 12.14 4.86
CA CYS A 73 -9.13 12.16 3.54
C CYS A 73 -9.86 11.22 2.57
N LYS A 74 -9.68 11.46 1.28
CA LYS A 74 -10.15 10.57 0.21
C LYS A 74 -9.12 9.47 0.01
N TYR A 75 -9.29 8.36 0.74
CA TYR A 75 -8.37 7.23 0.70
C TYR A 75 -8.68 6.26 -0.44
N TYR A 76 -7.64 5.86 -1.15
CA TYR A 76 -7.66 4.79 -2.16
C TYR A 76 -6.48 3.86 -1.95
N GLY A 77 -6.74 2.60 -1.64
CA GLY A 77 -5.73 1.57 -1.43
C GLY A 77 -5.69 0.57 -2.56
N VAL A 78 -4.49 0.27 -3.07
CA VAL A 78 -4.30 -0.71 -4.14
C VAL A 78 -3.28 -1.75 -3.75
N ASP A 79 -3.55 -3.00 -4.13
CA ASP A 79 -2.62 -4.12 -3.99
C ASP A 79 -2.80 -5.11 -5.14
N ILE A 80 -1.73 -5.82 -5.50
CA ILE A 80 -1.80 -6.89 -6.50
C ILE A 80 -2.40 -8.19 -5.96
N ASN A 81 -2.51 -8.33 -4.63
CA ASN A 81 -2.99 -9.53 -3.96
C ASN A 81 -4.49 -9.44 -3.64
N LYS A 82 -5.30 -10.11 -4.45
CA LYS A 82 -6.76 -10.15 -4.28
C LYS A 82 -7.21 -10.65 -2.91
N SER A 83 -6.55 -11.67 -2.37
CA SER A 83 -6.96 -12.24 -1.06
C SER A 83 -6.81 -11.25 0.10
N LEU A 84 -5.75 -10.42 0.07
CA LEU A 84 -5.53 -9.39 1.07
C LEU A 84 -6.56 -8.26 0.93
N VAL A 85 -6.79 -7.79 -0.29
CA VAL A 85 -7.78 -6.73 -0.59
C VAL A 85 -9.19 -7.15 -0.18
N GLU A 86 -9.63 -8.36 -0.54
CA GLU A 86 -10.96 -8.86 -0.17
C GLU A 86 -11.12 -9.02 1.35
N GLN A 87 -10.07 -9.42 2.05
CA GLN A 87 -10.08 -9.42 3.51
C GLN A 87 -10.12 -8.00 4.07
N GLY A 88 -9.37 -7.08 3.49
CA GLY A 88 -9.35 -5.67 3.86
C GLY A 88 -10.73 -5.02 3.76
N LYS A 89 -11.47 -5.28 2.67
CA LYS A 89 -12.86 -4.80 2.50
C LYS A 89 -13.80 -5.28 3.61
N LYS A 90 -13.57 -6.50 4.14
CA LYS A 90 -14.35 -7.02 5.27
C LYS A 90 -13.99 -6.32 6.58
N VAL A 91 -12.71 -6.03 6.80
CA VAL A 91 -12.22 -5.37 8.01
C VAL A 91 -12.54 -3.87 8.00
N TYR A 92 -12.43 -3.24 6.84
CA TYR A 92 -12.63 -1.81 6.63
C TYR A 92 -13.67 -1.54 5.53
N PRO A 93 -14.96 -1.78 5.79
CA PRO A 93 -16.01 -1.69 4.75
C PRO A 93 -16.18 -0.26 4.18
N GLY A 94 -15.67 0.76 4.87
CA GLY A 94 -15.64 2.14 4.37
C GLY A 94 -14.38 2.53 3.58
N ALA A 95 -13.40 1.61 3.44
CA ALA A 95 -12.20 1.87 2.67
C ALA A 95 -12.43 1.58 1.19
N ASN A 96 -11.98 2.49 0.33
CA ASN A 96 -11.90 2.21 -1.10
C ASN A 96 -10.64 1.40 -1.39
N LEU A 97 -10.79 0.08 -1.56
CA LEU A 97 -9.70 -0.86 -1.80
C LEU A 97 -9.90 -1.57 -3.14
N GLU A 98 -8.83 -1.69 -3.92
CA GLU A 98 -8.89 -2.32 -5.23
C GLU A 98 -7.70 -3.26 -5.50
N THR A 99 -8.00 -4.38 -6.19
CA THR A 99 -6.96 -5.29 -6.68
C THR A 99 -6.51 -4.84 -8.05
N VAL A 100 -5.39 -4.14 -8.11
CA VAL A 100 -4.88 -3.58 -9.36
C VAL A 100 -3.35 -3.48 -9.35
N ASP A 101 -2.75 -3.71 -10.51
CA ASP A 101 -1.35 -3.39 -10.78
C ASP A 101 -1.28 -2.00 -11.44
N LEU A 102 -0.91 -0.99 -10.67
CA LEU A 102 -0.87 0.39 -11.15
C LEU A 102 0.18 0.65 -12.21
N PHE A 103 1.23 -0.14 -12.33
CA PHE A 103 2.18 0.01 -13.44
C PHE A 103 1.52 -0.18 -14.81
N ASN A 104 0.43 -0.94 -14.86
CA ASN A 104 -0.32 -1.20 -16.08
C ASN A 104 -1.66 -0.45 -16.16
N ASN A 105 -2.12 0.16 -15.07
CA ASN A 105 -3.48 0.71 -14.95
C ASN A 105 -3.47 2.02 -14.14
N HIS A 106 -2.70 3.01 -14.58
CA HIS A 106 -2.58 4.31 -13.88
C HIS A 106 -3.14 5.49 -14.69
N ASN A 107 -3.70 5.24 -15.88
CA ASN A 107 -4.23 6.28 -16.74
C ASN A 107 -5.33 7.06 -16.02
N ASP A 108 -5.27 8.39 -16.10
CA ASP A 108 -6.21 9.35 -15.53
C ASP A 108 -6.29 9.36 -13.99
N LEU A 109 -5.43 8.62 -13.29
CA LEU A 109 -5.35 8.67 -11.84
C LEU A 109 -4.48 9.83 -11.37
N THR A 110 -4.99 10.58 -10.40
CA THR A 110 -4.25 11.69 -9.77
C THR A 110 -4.59 11.76 -8.30
N PHE A 111 -3.56 11.88 -7.45
CA PHE A 111 -3.69 11.98 -6.00
C PHE A 111 -2.87 13.14 -5.45
N ASP A 112 -3.28 13.70 -4.31
CA ASP A 112 -2.46 14.69 -3.61
C ASP A 112 -1.18 14.05 -3.08
N TYR A 113 -1.30 12.91 -2.41
CA TYR A 113 -0.18 12.19 -1.82
C TYR A 113 -0.23 10.70 -2.11
N ILE A 114 0.96 10.11 -2.24
CA ILE A 114 1.13 8.66 -2.33
C ILE A 114 1.97 8.17 -1.16
N PHE A 115 1.50 7.13 -0.51
CA PHE A 115 2.26 6.43 0.52
C PHE A 115 2.48 4.98 0.12
N SER A 116 3.69 4.48 0.36
CA SER A 116 4.01 3.08 0.13
C SER A 116 4.82 2.54 1.30
N SER A 117 4.28 1.52 1.97
CA SER A 117 4.87 0.98 3.17
C SER A 117 5.29 -0.49 3.00
N GLY A 118 6.61 -0.73 2.96
CA GLY A 118 7.20 -2.06 2.93
C GLY A 118 7.12 -2.79 1.58
N VAL A 119 6.70 -2.13 0.52
CA VAL A 119 6.66 -2.71 -0.84
C VAL A 119 8.07 -2.81 -1.42
N HIS A 120 8.91 -1.82 -1.15
CA HIS A 120 10.22 -1.68 -1.77
C HIS A 120 11.33 -2.52 -1.08
N ASN A 121 11.01 -3.21 0.02
CA ASN A 121 11.90 -4.18 0.66
C ASN A 121 11.66 -5.63 0.20
N LEU A 122 10.83 -5.83 -0.80
CA LEU A 122 10.64 -7.14 -1.43
C LEU A 122 11.94 -7.56 -2.14
N HIS A 123 12.27 -8.85 -2.04
CA HIS A 123 13.40 -9.40 -2.75
C HIS A 123 13.03 -9.70 -4.20
N LEU A 124 13.44 -8.83 -5.10
CA LEU A 124 13.25 -8.92 -6.55
C LEU A 124 14.57 -9.14 -7.25
N GLY A 125 14.53 -9.58 -8.50
CA GLY A 125 15.75 -9.73 -9.32
C GLY A 125 16.45 -8.40 -9.55
N ASN A 126 15.71 -7.30 -9.70
CA ASN A 126 16.26 -5.95 -9.78
C ASN A 126 15.43 -4.95 -8.96
N ASN A 127 15.79 -4.80 -7.69
CA ASN A 127 15.09 -3.87 -6.78
C ASN A 127 15.31 -2.40 -7.18
N ILE A 128 16.46 -2.06 -7.75
CA ILE A 128 16.77 -0.68 -8.13
C ILE A 128 15.87 -0.21 -9.25
N ASP A 129 15.67 -1.02 -10.28
CA ASP A 129 14.76 -0.66 -11.37
C ASP A 129 13.31 -0.58 -10.88
N PHE A 130 12.88 -1.49 -10.00
CA PHE A 130 11.56 -1.42 -9.39
C PHE A 130 11.34 -0.12 -8.60
N ILE A 131 12.35 0.34 -7.85
CA ILE A 131 12.29 1.61 -7.13
C ILE A 131 12.22 2.79 -8.12
N LYS A 132 13.04 2.80 -9.17
CA LYS A 132 13.02 3.84 -10.21
C LYS A 132 11.66 3.92 -10.91
N ASP A 133 11.11 2.78 -11.32
CA ASP A 133 9.81 2.69 -11.95
C ASP A 133 8.70 3.19 -11.01
N SER A 134 8.78 2.84 -9.72
CA SER A 134 7.84 3.34 -8.71
C SER A 134 7.93 4.86 -8.56
N PHE A 135 9.12 5.44 -8.53
CA PHE A 135 9.31 6.89 -8.43
C PHE A 135 8.76 7.61 -9.66
N ASN A 136 9.00 7.07 -10.86
CA ASN A 136 8.45 7.62 -12.10
C ASN A 136 6.91 7.59 -12.07
N LEU A 137 6.32 6.47 -11.67
CA LEU A 137 4.87 6.35 -11.51
C LEU A 137 4.34 7.35 -10.47
N PHE A 138 4.97 7.41 -9.29
CA PHE A 138 4.52 8.31 -8.21
C PHE A 138 4.61 9.78 -8.60
N ASN A 139 5.68 10.19 -9.29
CA ASN A 139 5.80 11.54 -9.85
C ASN A 139 4.72 11.85 -10.89
N LEU A 140 4.32 10.85 -11.68
CA LEU A 140 3.30 11.03 -12.70
C LEU A 140 1.90 11.23 -12.09
N VAL A 141 1.57 10.47 -11.02
CA VAL A 141 0.20 10.42 -10.48
C VAL A 141 0.03 11.16 -9.15
N SER A 142 1.08 11.81 -8.59
CA SER A 142 0.95 12.68 -7.41
C SER A 142 1.08 14.16 -7.75
N THR A 143 0.29 15.00 -7.08
CA THR A 143 0.31 16.46 -7.27
C THR A 143 1.12 17.20 -6.21
N LYS A 144 1.24 16.63 -5.00
CA LYS A 144 1.94 17.28 -3.86
C LYS A 144 3.18 16.51 -3.43
N GLY A 145 3.16 15.19 -3.52
CA GLY A 145 4.33 14.39 -3.21
C GLY A 145 4.03 12.95 -2.79
N PHE A 146 5.08 12.23 -2.46
CA PHE A 146 4.98 10.85 -1.99
C PHE A 146 6.00 10.54 -0.91
N ALA A 147 5.72 9.52 -0.10
CA ALA A 147 6.67 8.98 0.86
C ALA A 147 6.64 7.46 0.84
N ILE A 148 7.83 6.88 0.98
CA ILE A 148 8.03 5.43 1.04
C ILE A 148 8.86 5.05 2.26
N ASN A 149 8.64 3.85 2.78
CA ASN A 149 9.56 3.22 3.71
C ASN A 149 9.88 1.78 3.26
N PHE A 150 11.01 1.30 3.76
CA PHE A 150 11.54 -0.04 3.52
C PHE A 150 11.32 -0.94 4.72
#